data_c6d3109ce80dac0fe874f17a9232538d
#
_entry.id   c6d3109ce80dac0fe874f17a9232538d
#
_cell.length_a   1.000
_cell.length_b   1.000
_cell.length_c   1.000
_cell.angle_alpha   90.00
_cell.angle_beta   90.00
_cell.angle_gamma   90.00
#
_symmetry.space_group_name_H-M   'P 1'
#
loop_
_entity.id
_entity.type
_entity.pdbx_description
1 polymer ?
#
loop_
_entity_poly.entity_id
_entity_poly.type
_entity_poly.pdbx_seq_one_letter_code
_entity_poly.pdbx_strand_id
1 'polypeptide(L)'
;MHMITTLRTYLGSSQAALANAVGITQPDLSEIETLEPYGRIDKYLRLSQYLGIPVDALVKNDFTQIPEAFFEVHNPPEYAPVPKEPDLLLGRQGEEFILRRERERLQNSYPALAKLVLPHYKMKGPSPGYDILSFDDQGKPIFLEVKTSSGDNGNFRLTSHELDAARKLTEVGKKYIVCHISNWGTAEQFVQDIPFADIEETHRIIPSYYFCKPYPKNKDKPISGLAYYRQLRGLRQADLAEALGIPACDLSLYETEQRRPSVQIYKKVSEYLDVPIDDLLRTYPCAPGQEAANG
;
A
#
# COMPACT_ATOMS: atom_id res chain seq x y z
N MET A 1 5.43 10.32 -7.77
CA MET A 1 5.10 11.66 -7.23
C MET A 1 6.03 12.65 -7.89
N HIS A 2 5.54 13.83 -8.22
CA HIS A 2 6.37 14.88 -8.83
C HIS A 2 7.21 15.59 -7.77
N MET A 3 8.45 15.99 -8.10
CA MET A 3 9.35 16.67 -7.17
C MET A 3 8.70 17.93 -6.54
N ILE A 4 8.02 18.74 -7.35
CA ILE A 4 7.37 19.97 -6.87
C ILE A 4 6.28 19.65 -5.84
N THR A 5 5.50 18.57 -6.02
CA THR A 5 4.54 18.10 -5.01
C THR A 5 5.25 17.71 -3.70
N THR A 6 6.37 16.98 -3.80
CA THR A 6 7.16 16.56 -2.63
C THR A 6 7.72 17.78 -1.87
N LEU A 7 8.32 18.72 -2.60
CA LEU A 7 8.89 19.93 -2.00
C LEU A 7 7.82 20.82 -1.37
N ARG A 8 6.69 21.00 -2.07
CA ARG A 8 5.54 21.75 -1.52
C ARG A 8 5.01 21.09 -0.23
N THR A 9 4.93 19.76 -0.22
CA THR A 9 4.50 19.00 0.95
C THR A 9 5.51 19.15 2.10
N TYR A 10 6.79 19.05 1.80
CA TYR A 10 7.87 19.32 2.77
C TYR A 10 7.74 20.70 3.40
N LEU A 11 7.40 21.73 2.62
CA LEU A 11 7.16 23.10 3.09
C LEU A 11 5.82 23.26 3.85
N GLY A 12 4.98 22.22 3.95
CA GLY A 12 3.64 22.32 4.52
C GLY A 12 2.72 23.29 3.78
N SER A 13 2.98 23.54 2.49
CA SER A 13 2.26 24.54 1.69
C SER A 13 1.13 23.92 0.86
N SER A 14 -0.01 24.61 0.74
CA SER A 14 -1.05 24.22 -0.23
C SER A 14 -0.64 24.58 -1.66
N GLN A 15 -1.27 23.97 -2.69
CA GLN A 15 -1.05 24.36 -4.08
C GLN A 15 -1.32 25.85 -4.32
N ALA A 16 -2.42 26.37 -3.78
CA ALA A 16 -2.75 27.77 -3.89
C ALA A 16 -1.69 28.70 -3.24
N ALA A 17 -1.17 28.31 -2.06
CA ALA A 17 -0.16 29.10 -1.37
C ALA A 17 1.17 29.12 -2.13
N LEU A 18 1.66 27.98 -2.62
CA LEU A 18 2.89 27.91 -3.42
C LEU A 18 2.71 28.65 -4.75
N ALA A 19 1.60 28.43 -5.46
CA ALA A 19 1.33 29.11 -6.73
C ALA A 19 1.35 30.63 -6.57
N ASN A 20 0.72 31.15 -5.52
CA ASN A 20 0.72 32.57 -5.22
C ASN A 20 2.16 33.07 -4.88
N ALA A 21 2.93 32.33 -4.08
CA ALA A 21 4.29 32.71 -3.72
C ALA A 21 5.24 32.81 -4.92
N VAL A 22 5.05 31.93 -5.93
CA VAL A 22 5.89 31.94 -7.15
C VAL A 22 5.28 32.77 -8.30
N GLY A 23 4.10 33.33 -8.11
CA GLY A 23 3.44 34.19 -9.10
C GLY A 23 2.91 33.44 -10.34
N ILE A 24 2.40 32.22 -10.15
CA ILE A 24 1.68 31.43 -11.15
C ILE A 24 0.26 31.13 -10.67
N THR A 25 -0.62 30.62 -11.54
CA THR A 25 -1.97 30.24 -11.11
C THR A 25 -1.98 28.86 -10.44
N GLN A 26 -2.94 28.59 -9.55
CA GLN A 26 -3.09 27.29 -8.92
C GLN A 26 -3.36 26.17 -9.93
N PRO A 27 -4.18 26.36 -10.98
CA PRO A 27 -4.30 25.38 -12.08
C PRO A 27 -2.97 25.07 -12.75
N ASP A 28 -2.13 26.10 -13.05
CA ASP A 28 -0.81 25.90 -13.64
C ASP A 28 0.09 25.02 -12.75
N LEU A 29 0.07 25.27 -11.45
CA LEU A 29 0.85 24.44 -10.50
C LEU A 29 0.30 23.02 -10.41
N SER A 30 -1.02 22.86 -10.45
CA SER A 30 -1.66 21.54 -10.46
C SER A 30 -1.27 20.72 -11.69
N GLU A 31 -1.20 21.35 -12.87
CA GLU A 31 -0.73 20.70 -14.10
C GLU A 31 0.75 20.31 -14.02
N ILE A 32 1.61 21.20 -13.50
CA ILE A 32 3.04 20.93 -13.31
C ILE A 32 3.27 19.78 -12.31
N GLU A 33 2.43 19.65 -11.28
CA GLU A 33 2.51 18.57 -10.29
C GLU A 33 2.07 17.21 -10.83
N THR A 34 1.67 17.10 -12.09
CA THR A 34 1.42 15.81 -12.76
C THR A 34 2.74 15.07 -13.05
N LEU A 35 2.66 13.82 -13.51
CA LEU A 35 3.86 12.98 -13.74
C LEU A 35 4.65 13.37 -14.99
N GLU A 36 4.06 14.14 -15.89
CA GLU A 36 4.70 14.60 -17.15
C GLU A 36 5.11 16.06 -17.04
N PRO A 37 6.26 16.45 -17.64
CA PRO A 37 6.65 17.84 -17.74
C PRO A 37 5.58 18.62 -18.51
N TYR A 38 4.92 19.55 -17.85
CA TYR A 38 3.81 20.30 -18.43
C TYR A 38 4.02 21.82 -18.29
N GLY A 39 3.56 22.52 -19.31
CA GLY A 39 3.51 23.99 -19.28
C GLY A 39 4.77 24.67 -19.84
N ARG A 40 4.78 25.99 -19.68
CA ARG A 40 5.86 26.85 -20.22
C ARG A 40 7.04 26.88 -19.28
N ILE A 41 8.24 26.94 -19.85
CA ILE A 41 9.52 26.98 -19.10
C ILE A 41 9.61 28.15 -18.12
N ASP A 42 8.94 29.27 -18.38
CA ASP A 42 8.93 30.41 -17.47
C ASP A 42 8.33 30.09 -16.09
N LYS A 43 7.39 29.16 -16.00
CA LYS A 43 6.82 28.69 -14.74
C LYS A 43 7.85 27.88 -13.91
N TYR A 44 8.61 27.02 -14.59
CA TYR A 44 9.71 26.28 -13.95
C TYR A 44 10.85 27.19 -13.50
N LEU A 45 11.15 28.25 -14.26
CA LEU A 45 12.12 29.26 -13.86
C LEU A 45 11.70 29.98 -12.56
N ARG A 46 10.43 30.34 -12.42
CA ARG A 46 9.91 30.96 -11.19
C ARG A 46 9.95 30.00 -10.01
N LEU A 47 9.57 28.74 -10.21
CA LEU A 47 9.68 27.68 -9.19
C LEU A 47 11.14 27.47 -8.78
N SER A 48 12.05 27.39 -9.75
CA SER A 48 13.49 27.28 -9.51
C SER A 48 14.04 28.44 -8.67
N GLN A 49 13.68 29.67 -9.01
CA GLN A 49 14.10 30.87 -8.27
C GLN A 49 13.57 30.88 -6.83
N TYR A 50 12.31 30.47 -6.64
CA TYR A 50 11.69 30.45 -5.32
C TYR A 50 12.25 29.32 -4.44
N LEU A 51 12.43 28.12 -5.03
CA LEU A 51 12.87 26.92 -4.29
C LEU A 51 14.40 26.83 -4.18
N GLY A 52 15.17 27.59 -4.97
CA GLY A 52 16.63 27.46 -5.02
C GLY A 52 17.09 26.15 -5.66
N ILE A 53 16.27 25.52 -6.50
CA ILE A 53 16.54 24.22 -7.13
C ILE A 53 16.74 24.41 -8.63
N PRO A 54 17.76 23.76 -9.26
CA PRO A 54 17.99 23.88 -10.70
C PRO A 54 16.76 23.53 -11.54
N VAL A 55 16.49 24.30 -12.61
CA VAL A 55 15.37 24.06 -13.52
C VAL A 55 15.42 22.66 -14.10
N ASP A 56 16.62 22.19 -14.47
CA ASP A 56 16.84 20.87 -15.03
C ASP A 56 16.40 19.76 -14.07
N ALA A 57 16.70 19.88 -12.79
CA ALA A 57 16.25 18.99 -11.74
C ALA A 57 14.71 18.94 -11.63
N LEU A 58 14.06 20.11 -11.67
CA LEU A 58 12.60 20.21 -11.59
C LEU A 58 11.91 19.59 -12.81
N VAL A 59 12.44 19.86 -14.01
CA VAL A 59 11.87 19.34 -15.27
C VAL A 59 12.08 17.83 -15.40
N LYS A 60 13.27 17.33 -15.06
CA LYS A 60 13.60 15.90 -15.10
C LYS A 60 13.09 15.11 -13.90
N ASN A 61 12.53 15.80 -12.91
CA ASN A 61 12.09 15.18 -11.65
C ASN A 61 13.23 14.44 -10.93
N ASP A 62 14.45 15.00 -11.00
CA ASP A 62 15.68 14.41 -10.49
C ASP A 62 15.97 14.90 -9.06
N PHE A 63 15.48 14.13 -8.09
CA PHE A 63 15.62 14.43 -6.65
C PHE A 63 17.08 14.45 -6.17
N THR A 64 18.01 13.83 -6.89
CA THR A 64 19.43 13.77 -6.48
C THR A 64 20.12 15.12 -6.62
N GLN A 65 19.55 16.05 -7.38
CA GLN A 65 20.08 17.39 -7.62
C GLN A 65 19.49 18.47 -6.70
N ILE A 66 18.80 18.09 -5.62
CA ILE A 66 18.30 19.05 -4.64
C ILE A 66 19.48 19.55 -3.79
N PRO A 67 19.77 20.87 -3.79
CA PRO A 67 20.89 21.42 -3.03
C PRO A 67 20.65 21.34 -1.52
N GLU A 68 21.71 21.12 -0.73
CA GLU A 68 21.66 21.20 0.73
C GLU A 68 21.13 22.57 1.22
N ALA A 69 21.47 23.65 0.53
CA ALA A 69 21.00 25.00 0.84
C ALA A 69 19.47 25.13 0.85
N PHE A 70 18.73 24.27 0.12
CA PHE A 70 17.28 24.25 0.20
C PHE A 70 16.79 24.01 1.64
N PHE A 71 17.41 23.10 2.35
CA PHE A 71 17.04 22.71 3.72
C PHE A 71 17.51 23.69 4.78
N GLU A 72 18.51 24.51 4.46
CA GLU A 72 18.98 25.62 5.34
C GLU A 72 18.00 26.78 5.35
N VAL A 73 17.37 27.05 4.20
CA VAL A 73 16.41 28.16 4.02
C VAL A 73 14.99 27.74 4.41
N HIS A 74 14.64 26.46 4.20
CA HIS A 74 13.29 25.94 4.36
C HIS A 74 13.21 24.92 5.48
N ASN A 75 12.55 25.27 6.59
CA ASN A 75 12.26 24.34 7.68
C ASN A 75 10.91 23.62 7.47
N PRO A 76 10.83 22.29 7.75
CA PRO A 76 9.56 21.61 7.71
C PRO A 76 8.62 22.10 8.83
N PRO A 77 7.28 22.02 8.64
CA PRO A 77 6.33 22.37 9.67
C PRO A 77 6.43 21.44 10.89
N GLU A 78 6.00 21.94 12.05
CA GLU A 78 5.93 21.18 13.29
C GLU A 78 5.08 19.90 13.16
N TYR A 79 5.44 18.84 13.90
CA TYR A 79 4.77 17.54 13.84
C TYR A 79 3.35 17.59 14.41
N ALA A 80 2.48 16.75 13.84
CA ALA A 80 1.19 16.46 14.45
C ALA A 80 1.35 15.83 15.86
N PRO A 81 0.43 16.12 16.81
CA PRO A 81 0.49 15.52 18.13
C PRO A 81 0.44 13.98 18.08
N VAL A 82 1.13 13.34 19.03
CA VAL A 82 1.16 11.88 19.16
C VAL A 82 -0.23 11.37 19.59
N PRO A 83 -0.80 10.34 18.92
CA PRO A 83 -2.06 9.73 19.30
C PRO A 83 -2.01 9.16 20.72
N LYS A 84 -3.15 9.19 21.42
CA LYS A 84 -3.26 8.63 22.78
C LYS A 84 -3.88 7.23 22.82
N GLU A 85 -4.62 6.85 21.77
CA GLU A 85 -5.24 5.51 21.67
C GLU A 85 -4.18 4.46 21.38
N PRO A 86 -4.21 3.29 22.07
CA PRO A 86 -3.15 2.28 21.98
C PRO A 86 -2.85 1.78 20.55
N ASP A 87 -3.87 1.51 19.75
CA ASP A 87 -3.69 0.99 18.38
C ASP A 87 -3.10 2.06 17.45
N LEU A 88 -3.55 3.31 17.59
CA LEU A 88 -3.01 4.44 16.86
C LEU A 88 -1.59 4.79 17.31
N LEU A 89 -1.31 4.60 18.60
CA LEU A 89 0.04 4.79 19.14
C LEU A 89 1.00 3.73 18.61
N LEU A 90 0.58 2.47 18.56
CA LEU A 90 1.37 1.37 17.99
C LEU A 90 1.70 1.62 16.51
N GLY A 91 0.72 1.99 15.71
CA GLY A 91 0.91 2.37 14.30
C GLY A 91 1.91 3.51 14.16
N ARG A 92 1.74 4.58 14.97
CA ARG A 92 2.64 5.73 14.95
C ARG A 92 4.08 5.38 15.31
N GLN A 93 4.29 4.52 16.29
CA GLN A 93 5.63 4.06 16.69
C GLN A 93 6.30 3.27 15.56
N GLY A 94 5.56 2.43 14.86
CA GLY A 94 6.04 1.72 13.67
C GLY A 94 6.41 2.66 12.53
N GLU A 95 5.56 3.66 12.22
CA GLU A 95 5.85 4.68 11.21
C GLU A 95 7.14 5.45 11.56
N GLU A 96 7.32 5.88 12.81
CA GLU A 96 8.53 6.57 13.25
C GLU A 96 9.77 5.69 13.20
N PHE A 97 9.64 4.39 13.47
CA PHE A 97 10.73 3.43 13.34
C PHE A 97 11.17 3.28 11.88
N ILE A 98 10.24 3.07 10.94
CA ILE A 98 10.54 2.98 9.50
C ILE A 98 11.07 4.30 8.96
N LEU A 99 10.50 5.43 9.37
CA LEU A 99 10.97 6.76 9.00
C LEU A 99 12.46 6.96 9.34
N ARG A 100 12.86 6.58 10.55
CA ARG A 100 14.26 6.64 11.00
C ARG A 100 15.14 5.70 10.18
N ARG A 101 14.73 4.44 10.01
CA ARG A 101 15.43 3.44 9.19
C ARG A 101 15.73 3.97 7.78
N GLU A 102 14.74 4.55 7.12
CA GLU A 102 14.88 5.08 5.76
C GLU A 102 15.83 6.28 5.70
N ARG A 103 15.75 7.18 6.68
CA ARG A 103 16.66 8.31 6.79
C ARG A 103 18.11 7.86 7.02
N GLU A 104 18.35 6.93 7.91
CA GLU A 104 19.66 6.35 8.17
C GLU A 104 20.21 5.65 6.93
N ARG A 105 19.39 4.89 6.21
CA ARG A 105 19.77 4.22 4.96
C ARG A 105 20.25 5.21 3.89
N LEU A 106 19.57 6.33 3.75
CA LEU A 106 19.88 7.34 2.73
C LEU A 106 20.98 8.32 3.17
N GLN A 107 21.23 8.47 4.47
CA GLN A 107 22.10 9.53 5.02
C GLN A 107 23.50 9.58 4.40
N ASN A 108 24.09 8.41 4.11
CA ASN A 108 25.46 8.34 3.59
C ASN A 108 25.55 8.58 2.08
N SER A 109 24.57 8.09 1.31
CA SER A 109 24.60 8.16 -0.16
C SER A 109 23.87 9.38 -0.71
N TYR A 110 22.80 9.78 -0.04
CA TYR A 110 21.90 10.85 -0.48
C TYR A 110 21.40 11.69 0.70
N PRO A 111 22.25 12.46 1.38
CA PRO A 111 21.85 13.21 2.59
C PRO A 111 20.70 14.22 2.34
N ALA A 112 20.61 14.80 1.15
CA ALA A 112 19.48 15.64 0.77
C ALA A 112 18.16 14.84 0.71
N LEU A 113 18.17 13.63 0.12
CA LEU A 113 16.99 12.77 0.07
C LEU A 113 16.60 12.26 1.46
N ALA A 114 17.55 11.96 2.33
CA ALA A 114 17.27 11.58 3.72
C ALA A 114 16.40 12.64 4.44
N LYS A 115 16.62 13.93 4.17
CA LYS A 115 15.82 15.04 4.72
C LYS A 115 14.41 15.10 4.11
N LEU A 116 14.24 14.61 2.88
CA LEU A 116 12.95 14.54 2.18
C LEU A 116 12.15 13.29 2.48
N VAL A 117 12.68 12.36 3.26
CA VAL A 117 11.87 11.22 3.74
C VAL A 117 10.80 11.77 4.68
N LEU A 118 9.54 11.73 4.23
CA LEU A 118 8.41 12.40 4.87
C LEU A 118 7.32 11.40 5.27
N PRO A 119 6.87 11.43 6.54
CA PRO A 119 5.70 10.69 6.95
C PRO A 119 4.42 11.44 6.53
N HIS A 120 3.38 10.68 6.16
CA HIS A 120 2.09 11.23 5.75
C HIS A 120 1.48 12.16 6.80
N TYR A 121 1.57 11.83 8.08
CA TYR A 121 0.99 12.65 9.16
C TYR A 121 1.55 14.08 9.25
N LYS A 122 2.65 14.36 8.55
CA LYS A 122 3.16 15.73 8.37
C LYS A 122 2.60 16.42 7.13
N MET A 123 1.91 15.69 6.25
CA MET A 123 1.36 16.24 5.03
C MET A 123 0.00 16.87 5.31
N LYS A 124 -0.24 18.09 4.81
CA LYS A 124 -1.58 18.69 4.86
C LYS A 124 -2.42 18.13 3.72
N GLY A 125 -3.62 17.68 4.02
CA GLY A 125 -4.57 17.19 3.01
C GLY A 125 -5.06 15.78 3.30
N PRO A 126 -5.87 15.21 2.38
CA PRO A 126 -6.34 13.83 2.51
C PRO A 126 -5.18 12.85 2.42
N SER A 127 -5.33 11.68 3.05
CA SER A 127 -4.33 10.61 2.99
C SER A 127 -4.00 10.26 1.53
N PRO A 128 -2.71 10.19 1.18
CA PRO A 128 -2.30 9.78 -0.17
C PRO A 128 -2.39 8.26 -0.39
N GLY A 129 -2.77 7.48 0.64
CA GLY A 129 -2.84 6.04 0.60
C GLY A 129 -1.49 5.34 0.81
N TYR A 130 -0.57 6.00 1.49
CA TYR A 130 0.70 5.45 2.00
C TYR A 130 1.16 6.27 3.22
N ASP A 131 2.01 5.69 4.06
CA ASP A 131 2.44 6.34 5.31
C ASP A 131 3.71 7.17 5.16
N ILE A 132 4.67 6.71 4.34
CA ILE A 132 5.97 7.37 4.20
C ILE A 132 6.36 7.47 2.72
N LEU A 133 6.80 8.66 2.32
CA LEU A 133 7.54 8.86 1.09
C LEU A 133 9.03 8.66 1.37
N SER A 134 9.70 7.76 0.65
CA SER A 134 11.15 7.54 0.69
C SER A 134 11.72 7.47 -0.73
N PHE A 135 12.98 7.05 -0.87
CA PHE A 135 13.69 6.97 -2.15
C PHE A 135 14.49 5.68 -2.23
N ASP A 136 14.62 5.12 -3.42
CA ASP A 136 15.49 3.96 -3.66
C ASP A 136 16.96 4.37 -3.84
N ASP A 137 17.83 3.38 -4.09
CA ASP A 137 19.28 3.58 -4.25
C ASP A 137 19.66 4.32 -5.56
N GLN A 138 18.68 4.65 -6.40
CA GLN A 138 18.82 5.48 -7.59
C GLN A 138 18.22 6.88 -7.40
N GLY A 139 17.78 7.21 -6.18
CA GLY A 139 17.11 8.47 -5.87
C GLY A 139 15.68 8.57 -6.42
N LYS A 140 15.07 7.45 -6.84
CA LYS A 140 13.67 7.44 -7.31
C LYS A 140 12.71 7.32 -6.12
N PRO A 141 11.57 8.05 -6.13
CA PRO A 141 10.58 7.94 -5.08
C PRO A 141 10.02 6.52 -4.91
N ILE A 142 9.94 6.06 -3.67
CA ILE A 142 9.24 4.85 -3.24
C ILE A 142 8.21 5.20 -2.18
N PHE A 143 7.13 4.42 -2.11
CA PHE A 143 5.97 4.67 -1.26
C PHE A 143 5.84 3.53 -0.27
N LEU A 144 5.88 3.84 1.03
CA LEU A 144 5.89 2.84 2.08
C LEU A 144 4.58 2.91 2.87
N GLU A 145 3.94 1.78 3.01
CA GLU A 145 2.83 1.54 3.94
C GLU A 145 3.36 0.77 5.13
N VAL A 146 3.11 1.22 6.34
CA VAL A 146 3.64 0.61 7.56
C VAL A 146 2.56 -0.13 8.30
N LYS A 147 2.78 -1.41 8.55
CA LYS A 147 1.87 -2.25 9.34
C LYS A 147 2.63 -2.81 10.53
N THR A 148 2.16 -2.48 11.74
CA THR A 148 2.82 -2.89 13.00
C THR A 148 1.92 -3.84 13.78
N SER A 149 2.45 -4.96 14.20
CA SER A 149 1.76 -5.96 15.02
C SER A 149 2.57 -6.34 16.25
N SER A 150 1.88 -6.61 17.35
CA SER A 150 2.48 -7.13 18.60
C SER A 150 2.81 -8.62 18.54
N GLY A 151 2.33 -9.34 17.52
CA GLY A 151 2.56 -10.77 17.32
C GLY A 151 3.15 -11.06 15.94
N ASP A 152 3.56 -12.33 15.74
CA ASP A 152 4.08 -12.84 14.47
C ASP A 152 3.08 -13.80 13.83
N ASN A 153 2.06 -13.26 13.16
CA ASN A 153 1.12 -14.06 12.38
C ASN A 153 1.19 -13.77 10.87
N GLY A 154 2.10 -12.90 10.44
CA GLY A 154 2.30 -12.50 9.05
C GLY A 154 1.10 -11.80 8.42
N ASN A 155 0.05 -11.51 9.17
CA ASN A 155 -1.17 -10.90 8.67
C ASN A 155 -1.16 -9.39 8.88
N PHE A 156 -1.59 -8.64 7.88
CA PHE A 156 -1.84 -7.21 7.99
C PHE A 156 -3.10 -6.80 7.22
N ARG A 157 -3.58 -5.59 7.47
CA ARG A 157 -4.76 -5.03 6.80
C ARG A 157 -4.34 -3.86 5.93
N LEU A 158 -4.89 -3.82 4.72
CA LEU A 158 -4.90 -2.64 3.88
C LEU A 158 -6.32 -2.10 3.80
N THR A 159 -6.48 -0.80 3.95
CA THR A 159 -7.75 -0.13 3.64
C THR A 159 -7.97 -0.14 2.12
N SER A 160 -9.21 0.09 1.68
CA SER A 160 -9.49 0.24 0.24
C SER A 160 -8.68 1.36 -0.38
N HIS A 161 -8.47 2.44 0.35
CA HIS A 161 -7.71 3.59 -0.12
C HIS A 161 -6.22 3.27 -0.31
N GLU A 162 -5.59 2.57 0.64
CA GLU A 162 -4.20 2.09 0.54
C GLU A 162 -4.04 1.10 -0.61
N LEU A 163 -4.97 0.15 -0.76
CA LEU A 163 -4.96 -0.82 -1.84
C LEU A 163 -5.11 -0.16 -3.22
N ASP A 164 -6.02 0.81 -3.36
CA ASP A 164 -6.20 1.56 -4.60
C ASP A 164 -4.98 2.42 -4.93
N ALA A 165 -4.35 3.04 -3.93
CA ALA A 165 -3.11 3.79 -4.12
C ALA A 165 -1.96 2.87 -4.55
N ALA A 166 -1.81 1.72 -3.89
CA ALA A 166 -0.79 0.73 -4.22
C ALA A 166 -0.92 0.23 -5.66
N ARG A 167 -2.13 -0.12 -6.10
CA ARG A 167 -2.41 -0.55 -7.49
C ARG A 167 -2.06 0.53 -8.49
N LYS A 168 -2.58 1.76 -8.32
CA LYS A 168 -2.33 2.88 -9.22
C LYS A 168 -0.85 3.22 -9.34
N LEU A 169 -0.13 3.22 -8.21
CA LEU A 169 1.30 3.50 -8.22
C LEU A 169 2.10 2.39 -8.91
N THR A 170 1.74 1.12 -8.68
CA THR A 170 2.39 -0.02 -9.32
C THR A 170 2.12 -0.08 -10.83
N GLU A 171 0.89 0.22 -11.28
CA GLU A 171 0.51 0.29 -12.69
C GLU A 171 1.35 1.32 -13.47
N VAL A 172 1.73 2.42 -12.84
CA VAL A 172 2.61 3.44 -13.45
C VAL A 172 4.10 3.21 -13.15
N GLY A 173 4.48 2.00 -12.77
CA GLY A 173 5.87 1.59 -12.56
C GLY A 173 6.54 2.21 -11.33
N LYS A 174 5.76 2.66 -10.33
CA LYS A 174 6.28 3.14 -9.05
C LYS A 174 6.38 2.01 -8.04
N LYS A 175 7.38 2.07 -7.16
CA LYS A 175 7.56 1.08 -6.09
C LYS A 175 6.68 1.43 -4.90
N TYR A 176 5.71 0.57 -4.60
CA TYR A 176 4.93 0.60 -3.37
C TYR A 176 5.31 -0.61 -2.53
N ILE A 177 5.67 -0.40 -1.26
CA ILE A 177 6.21 -1.44 -0.38
C ILE A 177 5.42 -1.42 0.93
N VAL A 178 4.93 -2.57 1.35
CA VAL A 178 4.36 -2.75 2.68
C VAL A 178 5.48 -3.15 3.64
N CYS A 179 5.79 -2.28 4.61
CA CYS A 179 6.74 -2.54 5.68
C CYS A 179 5.99 -3.16 6.87
N HIS A 180 5.97 -4.49 6.96
CA HIS A 180 5.30 -5.19 8.05
C HIS A 180 6.28 -5.42 9.20
N ILE A 181 5.97 -4.85 10.37
CA ILE A 181 6.74 -5.02 11.60
C ILE A 181 5.99 -6.01 12.49
N SER A 182 6.62 -7.14 12.78
CA SER A 182 6.10 -8.19 13.67
C SER A 182 6.80 -8.16 15.02
N ASN A 183 6.13 -8.66 16.07
CA ASN A 183 6.64 -8.77 17.44
C ASN A 183 7.18 -7.45 17.99
N TRP A 184 6.46 -6.35 17.72
CA TRP A 184 6.87 -5.01 18.14
C TRP A 184 7.26 -4.92 19.61
N GLY A 185 8.44 -4.35 19.90
CA GLY A 185 8.93 -4.11 21.24
C GLY A 185 9.51 -5.35 21.94
N THR A 186 9.67 -6.47 21.25
CA THR A 186 10.31 -7.70 21.77
C THR A 186 11.70 -7.91 21.18
N ALA A 187 12.45 -8.85 21.74
CA ALA A 187 13.75 -9.27 21.17
C ALA A 187 13.61 -9.99 19.80
N GLU A 188 12.41 -10.44 19.48
CA GLU A 188 12.08 -11.13 18.22
C GLU A 188 11.46 -10.19 17.18
N GLN A 189 11.52 -8.87 17.42
CA GLN A 189 11.03 -7.88 16.46
C GLN A 189 11.73 -8.03 15.13
N PHE A 190 10.94 -8.08 14.08
CA PHE A 190 11.44 -8.24 12.74
C PHE A 190 10.64 -7.39 11.72
N VAL A 191 11.29 -6.91 10.68
CA VAL A 191 10.67 -6.12 9.62
C VAL A 191 10.75 -6.90 8.31
N GLN A 192 9.62 -7.04 7.66
CA GLN A 192 9.51 -7.59 6.31
C GLN A 192 9.06 -6.48 5.35
N ASP A 193 9.91 -6.16 4.38
CA ASP A 193 9.55 -5.27 3.28
C ASP A 193 8.96 -6.09 2.14
N ILE A 194 7.68 -5.87 1.82
CA ILE A 194 6.92 -6.62 0.83
C ILE A 194 6.58 -5.68 -0.32
N PRO A 195 7.25 -5.78 -1.49
CA PRO A 195 6.85 -5.03 -2.67
C PRO A 195 5.39 -5.36 -3.03
N PHE A 196 4.58 -4.35 -3.32
CA PHE A 196 3.17 -4.59 -3.66
C PHE A 196 3.01 -5.40 -4.95
N ALA A 197 3.96 -5.28 -5.88
CA ALA A 197 3.98 -6.10 -7.10
C ALA A 197 4.02 -7.61 -6.78
N ASP A 198 4.65 -7.99 -5.66
CA ASP A 198 4.82 -9.40 -5.25
C ASP A 198 3.74 -9.83 -4.25
N ILE A 199 2.81 -8.94 -3.89
CA ILE A 199 1.87 -9.20 -2.77
C ILE A 199 0.89 -10.35 -3.12
N GLU A 200 0.46 -10.44 -4.37
CA GLU A 200 -0.47 -11.49 -4.82
C GLU A 200 0.20 -12.87 -4.89
N GLU A 201 1.53 -12.91 -5.02
CA GLU A 201 2.32 -14.15 -4.98
C GLU A 201 2.59 -14.62 -3.55
N THR A 202 2.71 -13.69 -2.61
CA THR A 202 3.10 -13.96 -1.22
C THR A 202 1.93 -13.97 -0.25
N HIS A 203 0.84 -13.25 -0.57
CA HIS A 203 -0.33 -13.04 0.28
C HIS A 203 -1.63 -13.20 -0.48
N ARG A 204 -2.63 -13.73 0.21
CA ARG A 204 -3.99 -13.76 -0.28
C ARG A 204 -4.73 -12.48 0.14
N ILE A 205 -5.18 -11.70 -0.82
CA ILE A 205 -6.02 -10.52 -0.57
C ILE A 205 -7.48 -10.99 -0.37
N ILE A 206 -8.03 -10.72 0.83
CA ILE A 206 -9.42 -11.08 1.17
C ILE A 206 -10.27 -9.80 1.11
N PRO A 207 -11.23 -9.68 0.18
CA PRO A 207 -11.91 -8.41 -0.12
C PRO A 207 -12.70 -7.78 1.02
N SER A 208 -13.26 -8.56 1.97
CA SER A 208 -14.13 -8.03 3.02
C SER A 208 -13.48 -7.01 3.96
N TYR A 209 -12.14 -7.06 4.08
CA TYR A 209 -11.34 -6.11 4.87
C TYR A 209 -9.95 -5.85 4.28
N TYR A 210 -9.70 -6.29 3.03
CA TYR A 210 -8.36 -6.28 2.44
C TYR A 210 -7.31 -6.86 3.40
N PHE A 211 -7.68 -7.96 4.08
CA PHE A 211 -6.83 -8.61 5.06
C PHE A 211 -5.82 -9.50 4.33
N CYS A 212 -4.58 -9.04 4.27
CA CYS A 212 -3.51 -9.81 3.63
C CYS A 212 -2.98 -10.86 4.59
N LYS A 213 -3.13 -12.14 4.20
CA LYS A 213 -2.53 -13.28 4.89
C LYS A 213 -1.44 -13.86 4.01
N PRO A 214 -0.29 -14.22 4.59
CA PRO A 214 0.66 -15.03 3.85
C PRO A 214 -0.04 -16.30 3.37
N TYR A 215 0.29 -16.75 2.17
CA TYR A 215 -0.13 -18.07 1.74
C TYR A 215 0.39 -19.09 2.78
N PRO A 216 -0.43 -20.05 3.20
CA PRO A 216 0.07 -21.10 4.08
C PRO A 216 1.31 -21.71 3.44
N LYS A 217 2.36 -21.92 4.26
CA LYS A 217 3.65 -22.48 3.80
C LYS A 217 3.49 -23.85 3.09
N ASN A 218 2.33 -24.50 3.24
CA ASN A 218 1.89 -25.64 2.45
C ASN A 218 0.98 -25.15 1.31
N LYS A 219 1.58 -24.81 0.17
CA LYS A 219 0.84 -24.60 -1.11
C LYS A 219 0.08 -25.84 -1.57
N ASP A 220 0.32 -26.98 -0.93
CA ASP A 220 -0.20 -28.31 -1.32
C ASP A 220 -1.37 -28.80 -0.48
N LYS A 221 -1.98 -27.96 0.37
CA LYS A 221 -3.15 -28.42 1.10
C LYS A 221 -4.37 -28.35 0.18
N PRO A 222 -4.97 -29.51 -0.17
CA PRO A 222 -6.14 -29.52 -1.03
C PRO A 222 -7.29 -28.74 -0.38
N ILE A 223 -8.06 -28.05 -1.21
CA ILE A 223 -9.27 -27.33 -0.81
C ILE A 223 -10.52 -28.11 -1.23
N SER A 224 -11.61 -27.98 -0.49
CA SER A 224 -12.87 -28.62 -0.83
C SER A 224 -13.43 -28.08 -2.15
N GLY A 225 -14.14 -28.91 -2.90
CA GLY A 225 -14.80 -28.52 -4.14
C GLY A 225 -15.75 -27.34 -3.95
N LEU A 226 -16.45 -27.29 -2.80
CA LEU A 226 -17.30 -26.16 -2.46
C LEU A 226 -16.50 -24.84 -2.38
N ALA A 227 -15.36 -24.83 -1.69
CA ALA A 227 -14.48 -23.67 -1.60
C ALA A 227 -13.88 -23.30 -2.96
N TYR A 228 -13.46 -24.31 -3.75
CA TYR A 228 -12.89 -24.13 -5.09
C TYR A 228 -13.87 -23.44 -6.03
N TYR A 229 -15.09 -23.97 -6.19
CA TYR A 229 -16.06 -23.42 -7.13
C TYR A 229 -16.63 -22.07 -6.68
N ARG A 230 -16.81 -21.83 -5.37
CA ARG A 230 -17.16 -20.49 -4.88
C ARG A 230 -16.08 -19.47 -5.26
N GLN A 231 -14.81 -19.80 -5.05
CA GLN A 231 -13.69 -18.92 -5.38
C GLN A 231 -13.56 -18.71 -6.90
N LEU A 232 -13.77 -19.76 -7.69
CA LEU A 232 -13.78 -19.69 -9.15
C LEU A 232 -14.85 -18.71 -9.67
N ARG A 233 -15.99 -18.60 -8.97
CA ARG A 233 -17.06 -17.63 -9.27
C ARG A 233 -16.84 -16.26 -8.65
N GLY A 234 -15.71 -16.02 -7.96
CA GLY A 234 -15.41 -14.73 -7.30
C GLY A 234 -16.32 -14.38 -6.13
N LEU A 235 -17.06 -15.35 -5.56
CA LEU A 235 -18.03 -15.12 -4.50
C LEU A 235 -17.36 -15.11 -3.12
N ARG A 236 -17.78 -14.17 -2.25
CA ARG A 236 -17.42 -14.22 -0.83
C ARG A 236 -18.23 -15.31 -0.12
N GLN A 237 -17.72 -15.81 1.01
CA GLN A 237 -18.48 -16.76 1.85
C GLN A 237 -19.82 -16.17 2.30
N ALA A 238 -19.86 -14.89 2.64
CA ALA A 238 -21.09 -14.23 3.07
C ALA A 238 -22.15 -14.21 1.95
N ASP A 239 -21.75 -13.89 0.72
CA ASP A 239 -22.68 -13.81 -0.42
C ASP A 239 -23.27 -15.19 -0.77
N LEU A 240 -22.44 -16.23 -0.76
CA LEU A 240 -22.92 -17.59 -0.99
C LEU A 240 -23.79 -18.09 0.18
N ALA A 241 -23.40 -17.80 1.43
CA ALA A 241 -24.18 -18.19 2.60
C ALA A 241 -25.58 -17.53 2.60
N GLU A 242 -25.66 -16.25 2.26
CA GLU A 242 -26.92 -15.51 2.11
C GLU A 242 -27.79 -16.14 0.99
N ALA A 243 -27.21 -16.41 -0.17
CA ALA A 243 -27.92 -17.02 -1.29
C ALA A 243 -28.46 -18.43 -0.94
N LEU A 244 -27.75 -19.18 -0.11
CA LEU A 244 -28.16 -20.52 0.35
C LEU A 244 -29.14 -20.49 1.54
N GLY A 245 -29.31 -19.33 2.19
CA GLY A 245 -30.09 -19.15 3.40
C GLY A 245 -29.49 -19.84 4.64
N ILE A 246 -28.16 -19.84 4.76
CA ILE A 246 -27.44 -20.44 5.90
C ILE A 246 -26.50 -19.42 6.56
N PRO A 247 -26.13 -19.61 7.84
CA PRO A 247 -25.12 -18.77 8.50
C PRO A 247 -23.76 -18.86 7.79
N ALA A 248 -23.04 -17.75 7.67
CA ALA A 248 -21.71 -17.73 7.07
C ALA A 248 -20.68 -18.58 7.83
N CYS A 249 -20.84 -18.73 9.14
CA CYS A 249 -20.02 -19.64 9.96
C CYS A 249 -20.22 -21.11 9.56
N ASP A 250 -21.44 -21.54 9.23
CA ASP A 250 -21.70 -22.91 8.76
C ASP A 250 -21.04 -23.16 7.41
N LEU A 251 -21.13 -22.19 6.48
CA LEU A 251 -20.44 -22.29 5.19
C LEU A 251 -18.93 -22.44 5.37
N SER A 252 -18.34 -21.68 6.27
CA SER A 252 -16.89 -21.76 6.60
C SER A 252 -16.50 -23.15 7.12
N LEU A 253 -17.34 -23.75 7.99
CA LEU A 253 -17.12 -25.11 8.47
C LEU A 253 -17.25 -26.16 7.36
N TYR A 254 -18.14 -25.95 6.40
CA TYR A 254 -18.30 -26.82 5.23
C TYR A 254 -17.09 -26.73 4.29
N GLU A 255 -16.60 -25.53 4.03
CA GLU A 255 -15.45 -25.33 3.16
C GLU A 255 -14.13 -25.84 3.76
N THR A 256 -14.01 -25.82 5.08
CA THR A 256 -12.85 -26.36 5.80
C THR A 256 -12.97 -27.84 6.14
N GLU A 257 -14.07 -28.49 5.70
CA GLU A 257 -14.40 -29.90 5.96
C GLU A 257 -14.52 -30.26 7.47
N GLN A 258 -14.64 -29.24 8.33
CA GLN A 258 -14.88 -29.45 9.77
C GLN A 258 -16.30 -29.92 10.06
N ARG A 259 -17.24 -29.67 9.13
CA ARG A 259 -18.61 -30.14 9.17
C ARG A 259 -19.05 -30.49 7.76
N ARG A 260 -19.79 -31.58 7.61
CA ARG A 260 -20.34 -31.96 6.30
C ARG A 260 -21.69 -31.30 6.05
N PRO A 261 -21.90 -30.67 4.86
CA PRO A 261 -23.20 -30.16 4.44
C PRO A 261 -24.23 -31.32 4.32
N SER A 262 -25.50 -31.03 4.55
CA SER A 262 -26.57 -31.97 4.22
C SER A 262 -26.71 -32.08 2.69
N VAL A 263 -27.36 -33.17 2.23
CA VAL A 263 -27.67 -33.37 0.79
C VAL A 263 -28.45 -32.16 0.22
N GLN A 264 -29.36 -31.59 1.01
CA GLN A 264 -30.13 -30.42 0.61
C GLN A 264 -29.24 -29.19 0.38
N ILE A 265 -28.22 -29.01 1.21
CA ILE A 265 -27.26 -27.92 1.04
C ILE A 265 -26.40 -28.16 -0.22
N TYR A 266 -25.88 -29.36 -0.42
CA TYR A 266 -25.15 -29.69 -1.66
C TYR A 266 -25.99 -29.44 -2.91
N LYS A 267 -27.29 -29.80 -2.89
CA LYS A 267 -28.21 -29.53 -3.99
C LYS A 267 -28.36 -28.03 -4.26
N LYS A 268 -28.58 -27.21 -3.21
CA LYS A 268 -28.65 -25.74 -3.34
C LYS A 268 -27.37 -25.16 -3.89
N VAL A 269 -26.19 -25.59 -3.39
CA VAL A 269 -24.87 -25.11 -3.87
C VAL A 269 -24.68 -25.50 -5.34
N SER A 270 -25.00 -26.73 -5.72
CA SER A 270 -24.92 -27.24 -7.09
C SER A 270 -25.77 -26.40 -8.05
N GLU A 271 -27.02 -26.15 -7.67
CA GLU A 271 -27.95 -25.32 -8.46
C GLU A 271 -27.47 -23.85 -8.57
N TYR A 272 -26.99 -23.26 -7.47
CA TYR A 272 -26.56 -21.85 -7.42
C TYR A 272 -25.25 -21.62 -8.19
N LEU A 273 -24.28 -22.54 -8.04
CA LEU A 273 -22.98 -22.43 -8.71
C LEU A 273 -22.97 -23.04 -10.12
N ASP A 274 -24.03 -23.71 -10.52
CA ASP A 274 -24.12 -24.48 -11.77
C ASP A 274 -22.95 -25.48 -11.89
N VAL A 275 -22.82 -26.35 -10.89
CA VAL A 275 -21.74 -27.34 -10.77
C VAL A 275 -22.30 -28.70 -10.30
N PRO A 276 -21.90 -29.82 -10.91
CA PRO A 276 -22.30 -31.16 -10.43
C PRO A 276 -21.92 -31.38 -8.95
N ILE A 277 -22.80 -32.07 -8.20
CA ILE A 277 -22.53 -32.40 -6.80
C ILE A 277 -21.24 -33.22 -6.67
N ASP A 278 -20.97 -34.12 -7.61
CA ASP A 278 -19.76 -34.94 -7.64
C ASP A 278 -18.48 -34.09 -7.63
N ASP A 279 -18.49 -32.93 -8.29
CA ASP A 279 -17.37 -32.01 -8.31
C ASP A 279 -17.24 -31.20 -7.00
N LEU A 280 -18.38 -30.92 -6.35
CA LEU A 280 -18.38 -30.30 -5.01
C LEU A 280 -17.84 -31.22 -3.91
N LEU A 281 -17.92 -32.53 -4.12
CA LEU A 281 -17.42 -33.56 -3.19
C LEU A 281 -15.92 -33.86 -3.36
N ARG A 282 -15.30 -33.38 -4.44
CA ARG A 282 -13.86 -33.52 -4.68
C ARG A 282 -13.05 -32.53 -3.87
N THR A 283 -11.76 -32.83 -3.73
CA THR A 283 -10.77 -31.91 -3.25
C THR A 283 -9.88 -31.48 -4.42
N TYR A 284 -9.47 -30.22 -4.42
CA TYR A 284 -8.64 -29.62 -5.46
C TYR A 284 -7.27 -29.26 -4.88
N PRO A 285 -6.17 -29.47 -5.63
CA PRO A 285 -4.81 -29.31 -5.09
C PRO A 285 -4.47 -27.86 -4.73
N CYS A 286 -5.18 -26.90 -5.35
CA CYS A 286 -4.94 -25.47 -5.09
C CYS A 286 -6.20 -24.65 -5.40
N ALA A 287 -6.17 -23.37 -5.02
CA ALA A 287 -7.22 -22.42 -5.39
C ALA A 287 -7.24 -22.15 -6.91
N PRO A 288 -8.41 -21.75 -7.49
CA PRO A 288 -8.53 -21.45 -8.91
C PRO A 288 -7.52 -20.38 -9.35
N GLY A 289 -6.88 -20.59 -10.49
CA GLY A 289 -5.85 -19.71 -11.04
C GLY A 289 -4.41 -20.11 -10.72
N GLN A 290 -4.18 -21.14 -9.88
CA GLN A 290 -2.84 -21.65 -9.56
C GLN A 290 -2.48 -22.95 -10.32
N GLU A 291 -3.37 -23.46 -11.14
CA GLU A 291 -3.19 -24.73 -11.88
C GLU A 291 -2.12 -24.65 -13.00
N ALA A 292 -1.81 -23.46 -13.47
CA ALA A 292 -0.92 -23.26 -14.62
C ALA A 292 0.59 -23.17 -14.30
N ALA A 293 0.98 -23.17 -13.02
CA ALA A 293 2.39 -23.00 -12.62
C ALA A 293 3.15 -24.33 -12.37
N ASN A 294 2.49 -25.48 -12.49
CA ASN A 294 3.07 -26.81 -12.20
C ASN A 294 3.01 -27.79 -13.40
N GLY A 295 2.92 -27.26 -14.64
CA GLY A 295 3.01 -28.06 -15.87
C GLY A 295 4.32 -27.91 -16.58
#